data_5751bcc853f5f46b3946d792eaab1c68
#
_entry.id   5751bcc853f5f46b3946d792eaab1c68
#
_cell.length_a   1.000
_cell.length_b   1.000
_cell.length_c   1.000
_cell.angle_alpha   90.00
_cell.angle_beta   90.00
_cell.angle_gamma   90.00
#
_symmetry.space_group_name_H-M   'P 1'
#
loop_
_entity.id
_entity.type
_entity.pdbx_description
1 polymer ?
#
loop_
_entity_poly.entity_id
_entity_poly.type
_entity_poly.pdbx_seq_one_letter_code
_entity_poly.pdbx_strand_id
1 'polypeptide(L)'
;MRMIKLLILFQFNVLVLNVSVFSVYAKAPTTAKILFTSIRDGNREIYIMSPDGSEQLRLTHHPANDLKAVWSPTGEEILFISDRDGVRDLYLMDADGSNVRRVFKREADRGFPSWSPDSKQITYTHMRWNVKRYPIYIATLGEQEEEELGVDGLFPAWSPDGTEIAYSIFARITIINVRTRKQKQPLLTKEADWQLQPSWSAVGNKIAFSGHKDPPLPPDRMPGDPFPPGWEDKQTIFIINSDGTGLRQLVDEAGPKAQYPELSPNGEEVLYTQEINGQFQVFKVGVNSGIRTQLTHIAGWNTGGDWFDPAYALPVSPQSQLLTTTWGEVKRK
;
A
#
# COMPACT_ATOMS: atom_id res chain seq x y z
N MET A 1 2.94 -6.23 89.24
CA MET A 1 2.04 -6.63 88.15
C MET A 1 2.45 -5.88 86.88
N ARG A 2 3.29 -6.50 86.01
CA ARG A 2 3.85 -5.88 84.82
C ARG A 2 3.07 -6.41 83.61
N MET A 3 2.36 -5.54 82.87
CA MET A 3 1.71 -5.87 81.62
C MET A 3 2.72 -5.87 80.47
N ILE A 4 2.94 -7.01 79.84
CA ILE A 4 3.74 -7.17 78.62
C ILE A 4 2.81 -6.82 77.44
N LYS A 5 3.15 -5.73 76.69
CA LYS A 5 2.52 -5.40 75.46
C LYS A 5 3.21 -6.21 74.35
N LEU A 6 2.47 -7.12 73.72
CA LEU A 6 2.92 -7.88 72.56
C LEU A 6 2.69 -7.02 71.30
N LEU A 7 3.77 -6.64 70.68
CA LEU A 7 3.78 -5.91 69.40
C LEU A 7 3.81 -6.96 68.29
N ILE A 8 2.69 -7.13 67.57
CA ILE A 8 2.64 -7.98 66.40
C ILE A 8 3.00 -7.11 65.18
N LEU A 9 4.20 -7.34 64.61
CA LEU A 9 4.62 -6.79 63.33
C LEU A 9 3.98 -7.60 62.19
N PHE A 10 3.04 -7.02 61.50
CA PHE A 10 2.57 -7.55 60.20
C PHE A 10 3.55 -7.12 59.11
N GLN A 11 4.35 -8.06 58.61
CA GLN A 11 5.13 -7.86 57.39
C GLN A 11 4.21 -8.10 56.18
N PHE A 12 3.84 -7.03 55.49
CA PHE A 12 3.24 -7.12 54.17
C PHE A 12 4.32 -7.42 53.14
N ASN A 13 4.43 -8.66 52.67
CA ASN A 13 5.19 -9.01 51.50
C ASN A 13 4.38 -8.57 50.27
N VAL A 14 4.72 -7.42 49.69
CA VAL A 14 4.21 -7.02 48.38
C VAL A 14 4.98 -7.81 47.33
N LEU A 15 4.38 -8.87 46.83
CA LEU A 15 4.89 -9.59 45.66
C LEU A 15 4.68 -8.70 44.42
N VAL A 16 5.72 -7.96 44.02
CA VAL A 16 5.68 -7.23 42.74
C VAL A 16 5.84 -8.26 41.62
N LEU A 17 4.71 -8.69 41.04
CA LEU A 17 4.75 -9.43 39.81
C LEU A 17 5.22 -8.47 38.69
N ASN A 18 6.49 -8.61 38.29
CA ASN A 18 6.98 -8.04 37.07
C ASN A 18 6.30 -8.78 35.90
N VAL A 19 5.15 -8.32 35.48
CA VAL A 19 4.55 -8.73 34.20
C VAL A 19 5.37 -8.01 33.13
N SER A 20 6.36 -8.71 32.59
CA SER A 20 7.01 -8.29 31.35
C SER A 20 5.96 -8.40 30.26
N VAL A 21 5.36 -7.27 29.88
CA VAL A 21 4.52 -7.19 28.68
C VAL A 21 5.49 -7.35 27.51
N PHE A 22 5.68 -8.57 27.06
CA PHE A 22 6.26 -8.79 25.75
C PHE A 22 5.22 -8.30 24.73
N SER A 23 5.46 -7.14 24.14
CA SER A 23 4.78 -6.76 22.93
C SER A 23 5.13 -7.81 21.87
N VAL A 24 4.22 -8.75 21.65
CA VAL A 24 4.32 -9.68 20.52
C VAL A 24 3.99 -8.84 19.30
N TYR A 25 4.99 -8.26 18.66
CA TYR A 25 4.83 -7.70 17.34
C TYR A 25 4.56 -8.85 16.37
N ALA A 26 3.55 -8.70 15.54
CA ALA A 26 3.31 -9.66 14.47
C ALA A 26 4.54 -9.68 13.57
N LYS A 27 5.07 -10.87 13.34
CA LYS A 27 6.24 -11.05 12.47
C LYS A 27 5.81 -10.92 11.02
N ALA A 28 6.69 -10.34 10.20
CA ALA A 28 6.57 -10.41 8.76
C ALA A 28 6.36 -11.86 8.29
N PRO A 29 5.58 -12.08 7.22
CA PRO A 29 5.41 -13.40 6.64
C PRO A 29 6.76 -14.04 6.28
N THR A 30 6.92 -15.32 6.55
CA THR A 30 8.15 -16.09 6.21
C THR A 30 8.13 -16.61 4.78
N THR A 31 7.02 -16.49 4.08
CA THR A 31 6.82 -16.85 2.67
C THR A 31 6.17 -15.70 1.94
N ALA A 32 6.33 -15.65 0.62
CA ALA A 32 5.68 -14.65 -0.20
C ALA A 32 4.16 -14.66 -0.02
N LYS A 33 3.56 -13.46 0.05
CA LYS A 33 2.12 -13.27 0.24
C LYS A 33 1.59 -12.14 -0.63
N ILE A 34 0.31 -12.23 -0.97
CA ILE A 34 -0.43 -11.24 -1.75
C ILE A 34 -1.60 -10.75 -0.92
N LEU A 35 -1.72 -9.42 -0.79
CA LEU A 35 -2.92 -8.75 -0.28
C LEU A 35 -3.90 -8.49 -1.42
N PHE A 36 -5.20 -8.55 -1.14
CA PHE A 36 -6.23 -8.13 -2.07
C PHE A 36 -7.50 -7.69 -1.33
N THR A 37 -8.35 -6.93 -2.01
CA THR A 37 -9.66 -6.52 -1.48
C THR A 37 -10.75 -7.40 -2.05
N SER A 38 -11.67 -7.88 -1.21
CA SER A 38 -12.82 -8.70 -1.62
C SER A 38 -14.12 -8.23 -0.96
N ILE A 39 -15.26 -8.34 -1.68
CA ILE A 39 -16.60 -8.06 -1.15
C ILE A 39 -17.39 -9.34 -0.82
N ARG A 40 -16.74 -10.50 -0.83
CA ARG A 40 -17.40 -11.82 -0.69
C ARG A 40 -18.20 -11.99 0.61
N ASP A 41 -17.88 -11.24 1.64
CA ASP A 41 -18.53 -11.30 2.96
C ASP A 41 -19.43 -10.09 3.25
N GLY A 42 -19.85 -9.33 2.21
CA GLY A 42 -20.87 -8.30 2.28
C GLY A 42 -20.37 -6.86 2.14
N ASN A 43 -19.19 -6.53 2.66
CA ASN A 43 -18.50 -5.26 2.49
C ASN A 43 -17.07 -5.48 1.94
N ARG A 44 -16.35 -4.40 1.64
CA ARG A 44 -14.94 -4.51 1.23
C ARG A 44 -14.07 -4.84 2.43
N GLU A 45 -13.33 -5.93 2.31
CA GLU A 45 -12.40 -6.39 3.32
C GLU A 45 -11.06 -6.77 2.71
N ILE A 46 -10.00 -6.71 3.52
CA ILE A 46 -8.66 -7.10 3.12
C ILE A 46 -8.45 -8.57 3.38
N TYR A 47 -7.94 -9.25 2.37
CA TYR A 47 -7.56 -10.65 2.39
C TYR A 47 -6.08 -10.81 2.07
N ILE A 48 -5.52 -11.91 2.52
CA ILE A 48 -4.17 -12.37 2.20
C ILE A 48 -4.25 -13.74 1.53
N MET A 49 -3.35 -14.03 0.59
CA MET A 49 -3.24 -15.32 -0.07
C MET A 49 -1.78 -15.66 -0.40
N SER A 50 -1.53 -16.93 -0.73
CA SER A 50 -0.27 -17.37 -1.33
C SER A 50 -0.17 -16.94 -2.80
N PRO A 51 1.05 -16.86 -3.41
CA PRO A 51 1.25 -16.42 -4.79
C PRO A 51 0.59 -17.29 -5.87
N ASP A 52 0.18 -18.50 -5.53
CA ASP A 52 -0.60 -19.39 -6.39
C ASP A 52 -2.13 -19.21 -6.27
N GLY A 53 -2.59 -18.28 -5.43
CA GLY A 53 -4.00 -18.02 -5.15
C GLY A 53 -4.60 -18.90 -4.04
N SER A 54 -3.83 -19.79 -3.45
CA SER A 54 -4.25 -20.64 -2.33
C SER A 54 -4.20 -19.90 -0.98
N GLU A 55 -4.66 -20.57 0.10
CA GLU A 55 -4.60 -20.07 1.48
C GLU A 55 -5.23 -18.68 1.66
N GLN A 56 -6.37 -18.42 1.04
CA GLN A 56 -7.06 -17.12 1.16
C GLN A 56 -7.64 -16.95 2.56
N LEU A 57 -7.13 -15.97 3.31
CA LEU A 57 -7.54 -15.65 4.67
C LEU A 57 -7.98 -14.19 4.76
N ARG A 58 -9.10 -13.92 5.42
CA ARG A 58 -9.59 -12.58 5.71
C ARG A 58 -8.80 -11.97 6.87
N LEU A 59 -8.28 -10.74 6.69
CA LEU A 59 -7.54 -10.02 7.72
C LEU A 59 -8.39 -8.97 8.46
N THR A 60 -9.33 -8.32 7.77
CA THR A 60 -10.19 -7.29 8.39
C THR A 60 -11.62 -7.78 8.56
N HIS A 61 -12.29 -7.36 9.66
CA HIS A 61 -13.62 -7.86 10.05
C HIS A 61 -14.55 -6.73 10.51
N HIS A 62 -14.29 -5.49 10.07
CA HIS A 62 -15.08 -4.32 10.46
C HIS A 62 -16.27 -4.13 9.50
N PRO A 63 -17.43 -3.57 9.94
CA PRO A 63 -18.55 -3.25 9.04
C PRO A 63 -18.24 -2.18 7.99
N ALA A 64 -17.20 -1.37 8.20
CA ALA A 64 -16.70 -0.39 7.23
C ALA A 64 -16.01 -1.05 6.05
N ASN A 65 -15.79 -0.29 4.98
CA ASN A 65 -15.03 -0.75 3.82
C ASN A 65 -13.53 -0.58 4.06
N ASP A 66 -12.80 -1.66 4.01
CA ASP A 66 -11.34 -1.72 4.07
C ASP A 66 -10.79 -2.12 2.69
N LEU A 67 -9.90 -1.31 2.12
CA LEU A 67 -9.47 -1.49 0.73
C LEU A 67 -8.06 -0.94 0.46
N LYS A 68 -7.47 -1.32 -0.70
CA LYS A 68 -6.19 -0.80 -1.17
C LYS A 68 -5.06 -0.97 -0.16
N ALA A 69 -4.96 -2.16 0.39
CA ALA A 69 -3.90 -2.52 1.31
C ALA A 69 -2.56 -2.67 0.61
N VAL A 70 -1.51 -2.13 1.22
CA VAL A 70 -0.12 -2.20 0.75
C VAL A 70 0.81 -2.61 1.88
N TRP A 71 1.73 -3.54 1.58
CA TRP A 71 2.74 -3.99 2.50
C TRP A 71 3.78 -2.92 2.82
N SER A 72 4.20 -2.84 4.06
CA SER A 72 5.47 -2.16 4.35
C SER A 72 6.62 -2.96 3.72
N PRO A 73 7.71 -2.29 3.28
CA PRO A 73 8.89 -2.97 2.76
C PRO A 73 9.54 -3.99 3.71
N THR A 74 9.28 -3.88 5.03
CA THR A 74 9.70 -4.86 6.03
C THR A 74 8.75 -6.06 6.14
N GLY A 75 7.52 -5.95 5.63
CA GLY A 75 6.46 -6.95 5.77
C GLY A 75 5.83 -7.02 7.15
N GLU A 76 6.19 -6.13 8.09
CA GLU A 76 5.65 -6.16 9.46
C GLU A 76 4.29 -5.47 9.58
N GLU A 77 4.02 -4.50 8.69
CA GLU A 77 2.81 -3.67 8.73
C GLU A 77 2.11 -3.64 7.37
N ILE A 78 0.82 -3.41 7.42
CA ILE A 78 -0.05 -3.22 6.27
C ILE A 78 -0.73 -1.85 6.40
N LEU A 79 -0.53 -1.00 5.39
CA LEU A 79 -1.20 0.29 5.27
C LEU A 79 -2.41 0.14 4.36
N PHE A 80 -3.58 0.65 4.76
CA PHE A 80 -4.81 0.48 4.01
C PHE A 80 -5.76 1.68 4.17
N ILE A 81 -6.79 1.73 3.35
CA ILE A 81 -7.85 2.74 3.42
C ILE A 81 -9.05 2.13 4.13
N SER A 82 -9.64 2.90 5.06
CA SER A 82 -10.89 2.54 5.73
C SER A 82 -11.81 3.74 5.90
N ASP A 83 -13.13 3.51 5.83
CA ASP A 83 -14.15 4.52 6.14
C ASP A 83 -14.79 4.31 7.54
N ARG A 84 -14.11 3.57 8.44
CA ARG A 84 -14.64 3.15 9.76
C ARG A 84 -14.98 4.31 10.71
N ASP A 85 -14.35 5.45 10.54
CA ASP A 85 -14.62 6.66 11.33
C ASP A 85 -15.47 7.69 10.55
N GLY A 86 -16.12 7.26 9.45
CA GLY A 86 -17.06 8.07 8.66
C GLY A 86 -16.45 8.73 7.42
N VAL A 87 -15.15 8.99 7.41
CA VAL A 87 -14.39 9.53 6.27
C VAL A 87 -13.32 8.52 5.89
N ARG A 88 -13.10 8.33 4.58
CA ARG A 88 -12.00 7.47 4.13
C ARG A 88 -10.67 8.05 4.55
N ASP A 89 -9.91 7.27 5.28
CA ASP A 89 -8.59 7.68 5.75
C ASP A 89 -7.63 6.49 5.80
N LEU A 90 -6.37 6.77 6.11
CA LEU A 90 -5.31 5.78 6.17
C LEU A 90 -5.22 5.13 7.55
N TYR A 91 -5.12 3.81 7.53
CA TYR A 91 -4.97 2.96 8.71
C TYR A 91 -3.78 2.04 8.55
N LEU A 92 -3.18 1.68 9.66
CA LEU A 92 -2.15 0.66 9.77
C LEU A 92 -2.70 -0.52 10.55
N MET A 93 -2.25 -1.71 10.21
CA MET A 93 -2.41 -2.93 11.00
C MET A 93 -1.10 -3.73 10.94
N ASP A 94 -0.94 -4.64 11.87
CA ASP A 94 0.15 -5.61 11.83
C ASP A 94 -0.09 -6.64 10.70
N ALA A 95 0.95 -7.35 10.32
CA ALA A 95 0.91 -8.33 9.22
C ALA A 95 -0.16 -9.43 9.37
N ASP A 96 -0.58 -9.73 10.59
CA ASP A 96 -1.63 -10.70 10.93
C ASP A 96 -3.05 -10.11 11.00
N GLY A 97 -3.22 -8.82 10.70
CA GLY A 97 -4.49 -8.10 10.77
C GLY A 97 -4.81 -7.52 12.15
N SER A 98 -3.96 -7.72 13.15
CA SER A 98 -4.12 -7.14 14.49
C SER A 98 -3.69 -5.67 14.58
N ASN A 99 -3.92 -5.04 15.73
CA ASN A 99 -3.46 -3.67 16.06
C ASN A 99 -3.87 -2.60 15.05
N VAL A 100 -5.10 -2.68 14.53
CA VAL A 100 -5.63 -1.70 13.60
C VAL A 100 -5.67 -0.32 14.25
N ARG A 101 -5.01 0.67 13.62
CA ARG A 101 -4.88 2.03 14.12
C ARG A 101 -4.89 3.06 13.00
N ARG A 102 -5.44 4.23 13.25
CA ARG A 102 -5.42 5.34 12.33
C ARG A 102 -4.03 5.97 12.24
N VAL A 103 -3.60 6.34 11.04
CA VAL A 103 -2.27 6.97 10.84
C VAL A 103 -2.25 8.39 11.38
N PHE A 104 -3.26 9.20 11.08
CA PHE A 104 -3.32 10.61 11.43
C PHE A 104 -4.41 10.90 12.46
N LYS A 105 -4.14 11.82 13.40
CA LYS A 105 -5.15 12.30 14.37
C LYS A 105 -6.21 13.17 13.69
N ARG A 106 -5.79 14.00 12.72
CA ARG A 106 -6.69 14.86 11.96
C ARG A 106 -7.33 14.06 10.84
N GLU A 107 -8.65 14.13 10.78
CA GLU A 107 -9.47 13.49 9.76
C GLU A 107 -9.33 14.17 8.40
N ALA A 108 -9.16 13.38 7.34
CA ALA A 108 -9.20 13.86 5.96
C ALA A 108 -9.48 12.68 5.01
N ASP A 109 -10.08 12.98 3.85
CA ASP A 109 -10.27 11.98 2.79
C ASP A 109 -8.93 11.74 2.09
N ARG A 110 -8.25 10.65 2.47
CA ARG A 110 -6.96 10.23 1.93
C ARG A 110 -7.09 8.91 1.19
N GLY A 111 -6.38 8.77 0.08
CA GLY A 111 -6.43 7.57 -0.75
C GLY A 111 -5.13 7.27 -1.48
N PHE A 112 -5.06 6.08 -2.06
CA PHE A 112 -3.93 5.61 -2.86
C PHE A 112 -2.57 5.68 -2.14
N PRO A 113 -2.43 5.02 -0.99
CA PRO A 113 -1.18 5.03 -0.25
C PRO A 113 -0.08 4.23 -0.95
N SER A 114 1.17 4.66 -0.74
CA SER A 114 2.38 3.92 -1.11
C SER A 114 3.47 4.17 -0.07
N TRP A 115 4.26 3.17 0.24
CA TRP A 115 5.38 3.25 1.16
C TRP A 115 6.64 3.78 0.48
N SER A 116 7.44 4.56 1.20
CA SER A 116 8.84 4.78 0.82
C SER A 116 9.64 3.47 1.00
N PRO A 117 10.67 3.25 0.16
CA PRO A 117 11.42 1.99 0.23
C PRO A 117 12.16 1.77 1.55
N ASP A 118 12.37 2.80 2.36
CA ASP A 118 12.98 2.70 3.69
C ASP A 118 11.98 2.46 4.84
N SER A 119 10.71 2.27 4.53
CA SER A 119 9.59 2.08 5.48
C SER A 119 9.33 3.26 6.44
N LYS A 120 9.93 4.43 6.22
CA LYS A 120 9.79 5.57 7.15
C LYS A 120 8.71 6.55 6.75
N GLN A 121 8.45 6.65 5.46
CA GLN A 121 7.49 7.60 4.91
C GLN A 121 6.41 6.89 4.11
N ILE A 122 5.29 7.58 3.96
CA ILE A 122 4.22 7.20 3.06
C ILE A 122 3.90 8.37 2.13
N THR A 123 3.47 8.07 0.92
CA THR A 123 2.85 9.05 0.03
C THR A 123 1.41 8.65 -0.23
N TYR A 124 0.56 9.63 -0.46
CA TYR A 124 -0.87 9.43 -0.69
C TYR A 124 -1.48 10.66 -1.36
N THR A 125 -2.73 10.52 -1.81
CA THR A 125 -3.50 11.60 -2.42
C THR A 125 -4.57 12.08 -1.44
N HIS A 126 -4.68 13.40 -1.22
CA HIS A 126 -5.85 14.02 -0.60
C HIS A 126 -6.98 14.16 -1.62
N MET A 127 -8.14 13.59 -1.30
CA MET A 127 -9.31 13.55 -2.19
C MET A 127 -10.19 14.78 -1.94
N ARG A 128 -9.89 15.92 -2.56
CA ARG A 128 -10.65 17.18 -2.42
C ARG A 128 -11.72 17.30 -3.50
N TRP A 129 -12.74 16.46 -3.41
CA TRP A 129 -13.80 16.31 -4.41
C TRP A 129 -14.56 17.60 -4.72
N ASN A 130 -14.79 18.45 -3.71
CA ASN A 130 -15.52 19.71 -3.83
C ASN A 130 -14.81 20.77 -4.70
N VAL A 131 -13.49 20.69 -4.80
CA VAL A 131 -12.66 21.61 -5.61
C VAL A 131 -11.95 20.89 -6.75
N LYS A 132 -12.25 19.61 -6.95
CA LYS A 132 -11.63 18.76 -7.98
C LYS A 132 -10.09 18.84 -7.96
N ARG A 133 -9.50 18.87 -6.76
CA ARG A 133 -8.06 18.84 -6.54
C ARG A 133 -7.66 17.54 -5.85
N TYR A 134 -6.53 17.01 -6.23
CA TYR A 134 -6.01 15.74 -5.76
C TYR A 134 -4.52 15.88 -5.39
N PRO A 135 -4.19 16.79 -4.46
CA PRO A 135 -2.79 17.04 -4.12
C PRO A 135 -2.15 15.79 -3.49
N ILE A 136 -0.91 15.54 -3.89
CA ILE A 136 -0.11 14.44 -3.36
C ILE A 136 0.66 14.95 -2.14
N TYR A 137 0.67 14.14 -1.09
CA TYR A 137 1.36 14.40 0.17
C TYR A 137 2.39 13.31 0.47
N ILE A 138 3.38 13.68 1.27
CA ILE A 138 4.32 12.79 1.93
C ILE A 138 4.20 13.03 3.43
N ALA A 139 4.25 11.95 4.21
CA ALA A 139 4.29 12.03 5.67
C ALA A 139 5.28 11.00 6.25
N THR A 140 5.97 11.39 7.30
CA THR A 140 6.79 10.47 8.10
C THR A 140 5.89 9.75 9.09
N LEU A 141 6.00 8.43 9.15
CA LEU A 141 5.20 7.63 10.08
C LEU A 141 5.54 7.97 11.53
N GLY A 142 4.48 8.08 12.35
CA GLY A 142 4.60 8.50 13.74
C GLY A 142 4.59 10.02 13.93
N GLU A 143 4.82 10.79 12.89
CA GLU A 143 4.66 12.24 12.88
C GLU A 143 3.24 12.62 12.43
N GLN A 144 2.80 13.83 12.80
CA GLN A 144 1.48 14.33 12.42
C GLN A 144 1.55 15.41 11.32
N GLU A 145 2.76 15.71 10.87
CA GLU A 145 3.01 16.68 9.82
C GLU A 145 2.91 16.00 8.45
N GLU A 146 2.22 16.69 7.55
CA GLU A 146 1.98 16.26 6.17
C GLU A 146 2.59 17.31 5.24
N GLU A 147 3.50 16.91 4.37
CA GLU A 147 4.13 17.78 3.38
C GLU A 147 3.43 17.64 2.02
N GLU A 148 2.84 18.73 1.50
CA GLU A 148 2.30 18.76 0.14
C GLU A 148 3.45 18.74 -0.88
N LEU A 149 3.41 17.80 -1.81
CA LEU A 149 4.45 17.64 -2.84
C LEU A 149 4.42 18.77 -3.89
N GLY A 150 3.35 19.59 -3.89
CA GLY A 150 3.16 20.70 -4.82
C GLY A 150 2.63 20.27 -6.19
N VAL A 151 2.09 19.08 -6.31
CA VAL A 151 1.48 18.55 -7.52
C VAL A 151 0.14 17.88 -7.20
N ASP A 152 -0.77 17.91 -8.16
CA ASP A 152 -2.00 17.12 -8.14
C ASP A 152 -1.82 15.82 -8.93
N GLY A 153 -2.39 14.73 -8.46
CA GLY A 153 -2.35 13.43 -9.14
C GLY A 153 -2.93 12.30 -8.31
N LEU A 154 -3.03 11.15 -8.92
CA LEU A 154 -3.57 9.92 -8.33
C LEU A 154 -2.55 8.80 -8.42
N PHE A 155 -2.69 7.80 -7.55
CA PHE A 155 -1.87 6.59 -7.54
C PHE A 155 -0.37 6.88 -7.44
N PRO A 156 0.10 7.64 -6.45
CA PRO A 156 1.52 7.85 -6.26
C PRO A 156 2.22 6.54 -5.91
N ALA A 157 3.38 6.29 -6.54
CA ALA A 157 4.22 5.12 -6.31
C ALA A 157 5.68 5.54 -6.16
N TRP A 158 6.32 5.16 -5.06
CA TRP A 158 7.72 5.44 -4.82
C TRP A 158 8.64 4.66 -5.77
N SER A 159 9.72 5.30 -6.20
CA SER A 159 10.83 4.59 -6.85
C SER A 159 11.59 3.73 -5.83
N PRO A 160 12.22 2.62 -6.27
CA PRO A 160 12.92 1.70 -5.36
C PRO A 160 14.12 2.33 -4.64
N ASP A 161 14.68 3.41 -5.18
CA ASP A 161 15.78 4.17 -4.57
C ASP A 161 15.29 5.32 -3.65
N GLY A 162 13.98 5.54 -3.57
CA GLY A 162 13.37 6.58 -2.73
C GLY A 162 13.58 8.01 -3.21
N THR A 163 14.07 8.22 -4.43
CA THR A 163 14.36 9.57 -4.93
C THR A 163 13.24 10.17 -5.76
N GLU A 164 12.34 9.35 -6.30
CA GLU A 164 11.28 9.75 -7.22
C GLU A 164 9.93 9.14 -6.81
N ILE A 165 8.85 9.80 -7.24
CA ILE A 165 7.47 9.31 -7.14
C ILE A 165 6.85 9.37 -8.53
N ALA A 166 6.35 8.23 -9.04
CA ALA A 166 5.50 8.19 -10.21
C ALA A 166 4.03 8.39 -9.80
N TYR A 167 3.27 9.12 -10.58
CA TYR A 167 1.84 9.35 -10.35
C TYR A 167 1.10 9.59 -11.66
N SER A 168 -0.21 9.50 -11.63
CA SER A 168 -1.06 9.74 -12.80
C SER A 168 -1.74 11.08 -12.72
N ILE A 169 -1.58 11.90 -13.75
CA ILE A 169 -2.31 13.16 -13.94
C ILE A 169 -2.75 13.30 -15.40
N PHE A 170 -4.01 13.69 -15.63
CA PHE A 170 -4.60 13.82 -16.97
C PHE A 170 -4.33 12.60 -17.88
N ALA A 171 -4.49 11.39 -17.30
CA ALA A 171 -4.21 10.13 -17.98
C ALA A 171 -2.76 9.99 -18.48
N ARG A 172 -1.81 10.62 -17.84
CA ARG A 172 -0.37 10.51 -18.10
C ARG A 172 0.37 10.17 -16.81
N ILE A 173 1.35 9.28 -16.92
CA ILE A 173 2.30 9.07 -15.85
C ILE A 173 3.33 10.19 -15.87
N THR A 174 3.47 10.83 -14.73
CA THR A 174 4.50 11.83 -14.46
C THR A 174 5.36 11.34 -13.30
N ILE A 175 6.66 11.57 -13.39
CA ILE A 175 7.60 11.25 -12.32
C ILE A 175 8.13 12.57 -11.75
N ILE A 176 8.10 12.70 -10.44
CA ILE A 176 8.64 13.85 -9.72
C ILE A 176 9.81 13.41 -8.83
N ASN A 177 10.91 14.15 -8.87
CA ASN A 177 11.97 13.97 -7.90
C ASN A 177 11.58 14.62 -6.57
N VAL A 178 11.60 13.84 -5.50
CA VAL A 178 11.09 14.25 -4.17
C VAL A 178 11.81 15.47 -3.63
N ARG A 179 13.13 15.55 -3.80
CA ARG A 179 13.94 16.63 -3.25
C ARG A 179 13.96 17.88 -4.12
N THR A 180 14.14 17.73 -5.44
CA THR A 180 14.31 18.86 -6.37
C THR A 180 13.01 19.39 -6.94
N ARG A 181 11.91 18.63 -6.77
CA ARG A 181 10.57 18.91 -7.34
C ARG A 181 10.56 18.95 -8.88
N LYS A 182 11.63 18.56 -9.53
CA LYS A 182 11.68 18.44 -10.99
C LYS A 182 10.80 17.29 -11.46
N GLN A 183 10.00 17.55 -12.49
CA GLN A 183 9.10 16.59 -13.09
C GLN A 183 9.63 16.15 -14.46
N LYS A 184 9.37 14.90 -14.82
CA LYS A 184 9.58 14.32 -16.15
C LYS A 184 8.41 13.43 -16.52
N GLN A 185 8.11 13.35 -17.83
CA GLN A 185 7.15 12.39 -18.38
C GLN A 185 7.93 11.37 -19.20
N PRO A 186 8.18 10.18 -18.67
CA PRO A 186 9.00 9.18 -19.37
C PRO A 186 8.34 8.65 -20.62
N LEU A 187 7.02 8.77 -20.73
CA LEU A 187 6.17 8.06 -21.67
C LEU A 187 5.45 9.02 -22.62
N LEU A 188 6.18 9.64 -23.52
CA LEU A 188 5.60 10.32 -24.67
C LEU A 188 5.42 9.35 -25.86
N THR A 189 4.76 8.22 -25.66
CA THR A 189 4.55 7.25 -26.73
C THR A 189 3.12 7.35 -27.27
N LYS A 190 3.00 7.31 -28.59
CA LYS A 190 1.70 7.17 -29.28
C LYS A 190 1.07 5.78 -29.08
N GLU A 191 1.81 4.88 -28.45
CA GLU A 191 1.43 3.47 -28.31
C GLU A 191 0.67 3.17 -27.02
N ALA A 192 0.65 4.10 -26.04
CA ALA A 192 -0.14 4.02 -24.81
C ALA A 192 -0.43 5.46 -24.36
N ASP A 193 -1.34 6.13 -25.06
CA ASP A 193 -1.66 7.53 -24.78
C ASP A 193 -2.40 7.74 -23.47
N TRP A 194 -3.05 6.71 -22.95
CA TRP A 194 -3.70 6.74 -21.66
C TRP A 194 -2.97 5.85 -20.67
N GLN A 195 -2.53 6.44 -19.56
CA GLN A 195 -1.63 5.80 -18.58
C GLN A 195 -2.10 6.12 -17.19
N LEU A 196 -2.48 5.10 -16.42
CA LEU A 196 -2.94 5.21 -15.05
C LEU A 196 -2.29 4.16 -14.16
N GLN A 197 -2.34 4.42 -12.85
CA GLN A 197 -2.02 3.42 -11.83
C GLN A 197 -0.60 2.85 -11.99
N PRO A 198 0.44 3.71 -11.96
CA PRO A 198 1.81 3.22 -12.01
C PRO A 198 2.13 2.38 -10.77
N SER A 199 2.82 1.27 -10.99
CA SER A 199 3.48 0.47 -9.97
C SER A 199 4.95 0.34 -10.33
N TRP A 200 5.83 0.62 -9.39
CA TRP A 200 7.28 0.62 -9.63
C TRP A 200 7.90 -0.68 -9.08
N SER A 201 8.68 -1.35 -9.90
CA SER A 201 9.39 -2.57 -9.47
C SER A 201 10.47 -2.26 -8.45
N ALA A 202 10.58 -3.07 -7.40
CA ALA A 202 11.69 -3.00 -6.46
C ALA A 202 13.05 -3.29 -7.12
N VAL A 203 13.05 -4.05 -8.23
CA VAL A 203 14.25 -4.38 -9.01
C VAL A 203 14.05 -4.07 -10.49
N GLY A 204 15.14 -3.77 -11.22
CA GLY A 204 15.13 -3.63 -12.67
C GLY A 204 14.51 -2.34 -13.21
N ASN A 205 14.21 -1.37 -12.36
CA ASN A 205 13.76 -0.01 -12.72
C ASN A 205 12.62 0.03 -13.75
N LYS A 206 11.62 -0.83 -13.57
CA LYS A 206 10.46 -0.96 -14.45
C LYS A 206 9.22 -0.36 -13.80
N ILE A 207 8.31 0.13 -14.63
CA ILE A 207 6.99 0.63 -14.23
C ILE A 207 5.94 -0.18 -14.98
N ALA A 208 5.05 -0.85 -14.25
CA ALA A 208 3.82 -1.38 -14.79
C ALA A 208 2.72 -0.34 -14.67
N PHE A 209 1.80 -0.29 -15.63
CA PHE A 209 0.68 0.64 -15.60
C PHE A 209 -0.50 0.10 -16.38
N SER A 210 -1.70 0.58 -16.07
CA SER A 210 -2.87 0.35 -16.91
C SER A 210 -3.00 1.44 -17.96
N GLY A 211 -3.36 1.07 -19.16
CA GLY A 211 -3.45 2.01 -20.27
C GLY A 211 -4.17 1.45 -21.49
N HIS A 212 -4.30 2.25 -22.53
CA HIS A 212 -4.77 1.84 -23.84
C HIS A 212 -4.21 2.75 -24.94
N LYS A 213 -4.40 2.35 -26.19
CA LYS A 213 -3.85 3.02 -27.39
C LYS A 213 -4.76 4.07 -28.01
N ASP A 214 -5.97 4.25 -27.49
CA ASP A 214 -6.88 5.26 -28.03
C ASP A 214 -6.35 6.69 -27.80
N PRO A 215 -6.76 7.66 -28.63
CA PRO A 215 -6.27 9.03 -28.52
C PRO A 215 -6.53 9.61 -27.13
N PRO A 216 -5.73 10.57 -26.72
CA PRO A 216 -5.88 11.21 -25.42
C PRO A 216 -7.27 11.80 -25.26
N LEU A 217 -7.76 11.79 -24.03
CA LEU A 217 -8.99 12.49 -23.70
C LEU A 217 -8.89 13.97 -24.09
N PRO A 218 -10.04 14.62 -24.41
CA PRO A 218 -10.05 16.04 -24.72
C PRO A 218 -9.29 16.87 -23.66
N PRO A 219 -8.48 17.85 -24.05
CA PRO A 219 -7.61 18.60 -23.13
C PRO A 219 -8.40 19.46 -22.13
N ASP A 220 -9.67 19.72 -22.39
CA ASP A 220 -10.61 20.47 -21.54
C ASP A 220 -11.32 19.59 -20.51
N ARG A 221 -11.07 18.27 -20.52
CA ARG A 221 -11.66 17.37 -19.55
C ARG A 221 -11.03 17.55 -18.17
N MET A 222 -11.92 17.71 -17.18
CA MET A 222 -11.48 17.87 -15.79
C MET A 222 -11.39 16.51 -15.05
N PRO A 223 -10.52 16.40 -14.05
CA PRO A 223 -10.55 15.26 -13.15
C PRO A 223 -11.94 15.08 -12.52
N GLY A 224 -12.50 13.87 -12.60
CA GLY A 224 -13.85 13.55 -12.12
C GLY A 224 -14.96 13.64 -13.18
N ASP A 225 -14.67 14.08 -14.40
CA ASP A 225 -15.62 13.99 -15.50
C ASP A 225 -15.76 12.51 -15.94
N PRO A 226 -16.97 12.04 -16.34
CA PRO A 226 -17.17 10.68 -16.76
C PRO A 226 -16.38 10.37 -18.02
N PHE A 227 -15.82 9.17 -18.11
CA PHE A 227 -15.15 8.72 -19.33
C PHE A 227 -16.16 8.50 -20.47
N PRO A 228 -15.73 8.65 -21.73
CA PRO A 228 -16.57 8.26 -22.86
C PRO A 228 -17.01 6.79 -22.72
N PRO A 229 -18.24 6.44 -23.11
CA PRO A 229 -18.73 5.08 -23.03
C PRO A 229 -17.78 4.09 -23.73
N GLY A 230 -17.50 2.96 -23.08
CA GLY A 230 -16.59 1.92 -23.59
C GLY A 230 -15.10 2.28 -23.54
N TRP A 231 -14.73 3.47 -23.06
CA TRP A 231 -13.33 3.90 -22.96
C TRP A 231 -12.56 3.09 -21.90
N GLU A 232 -13.18 2.89 -20.74
CA GLU A 232 -12.55 2.10 -19.67
C GLU A 232 -12.42 0.62 -20.01
N ASP A 233 -13.28 0.10 -20.88
CA ASP A 233 -13.30 -1.31 -21.29
C ASP A 233 -12.07 -1.73 -22.09
N LYS A 234 -11.33 -0.76 -22.64
CA LYS A 234 -10.10 -0.99 -23.41
C LYS A 234 -8.82 -0.98 -22.56
N GLN A 235 -8.95 -0.76 -21.26
CA GLN A 235 -7.78 -0.77 -20.39
C GLN A 235 -7.10 -2.12 -20.38
N THR A 236 -5.78 -2.10 -20.54
CA THR A 236 -4.92 -3.28 -20.46
C THR A 236 -3.64 -2.96 -19.67
N ILE A 237 -2.79 -3.95 -19.47
CA ILE A 237 -1.58 -3.82 -18.67
C ILE A 237 -0.36 -3.66 -19.58
N PHE A 238 0.40 -2.62 -19.31
CA PHE A 238 1.69 -2.33 -19.94
C PHE A 238 2.83 -2.38 -18.91
N ILE A 239 4.04 -2.57 -19.42
CA ILE A 239 5.28 -2.41 -18.68
C ILE A 239 6.28 -1.62 -19.51
N ILE A 240 7.10 -0.80 -18.84
CA ILE A 240 8.13 0.03 -19.45
C ILE A 240 9.29 0.21 -18.50
N ASN A 241 10.46 0.55 -19.03
CA ASN A 241 11.59 1.01 -18.22
C ASN A 241 11.34 2.47 -17.76
N SER A 242 11.83 2.86 -16.61
CA SER A 242 11.62 4.22 -16.07
C SER A 242 12.28 5.33 -16.90
N ASP A 243 13.17 4.98 -17.84
CA ASP A 243 13.75 5.88 -18.83
C ASP A 243 12.88 6.08 -20.09
N GLY A 244 11.73 5.39 -20.15
CA GLY A 244 10.79 5.46 -21.26
C GLY A 244 11.05 4.45 -22.39
N THR A 245 12.04 3.59 -22.26
CA THR A 245 12.35 2.55 -23.26
C THR A 245 11.64 1.23 -22.94
N GLY A 246 11.59 0.32 -23.92
CA GLY A 246 11.13 -1.06 -23.71
C GLY A 246 9.64 -1.21 -23.39
N LEU A 247 8.80 -0.31 -23.88
CA LEU A 247 7.34 -0.43 -23.71
C LEU A 247 6.83 -1.76 -24.28
N ARG A 248 6.10 -2.51 -23.46
CA ARG A 248 5.42 -3.76 -23.86
C ARG A 248 4.05 -3.84 -23.26
N GLN A 249 3.10 -4.31 -24.01
CA GLN A 249 1.78 -4.73 -23.56
C GLN A 249 1.88 -6.17 -23.02
N LEU A 250 1.38 -6.40 -21.81
CA LEU A 250 1.40 -7.71 -21.15
C LEU A 250 0.08 -8.47 -21.25
N VAL A 251 -1.03 -7.75 -21.39
CA VAL A 251 -2.38 -8.33 -21.48
C VAL A 251 -3.03 -7.80 -22.75
N ASP A 252 -3.70 -8.67 -23.52
CA ASP A 252 -4.37 -8.29 -24.76
C ASP A 252 -5.57 -7.37 -24.53
N GLU A 253 -5.79 -6.40 -25.41
CA GLU A 253 -6.92 -5.46 -25.38
C GLU A 253 -8.27 -6.12 -25.78
N ALA A 254 -8.23 -7.30 -26.38
CA ALA A 254 -9.43 -8.02 -26.83
C ALA A 254 -10.28 -8.60 -25.70
N GLY A 255 -9.82 -8.46 -24.45
CA GLY A 255 -10.53 -8.94 -23.27
C GLY A 255 -11.22 -7.82 -22.49
N PRO A 256 -11.94 -8.16 -21.42
CA PRO A 256 -12.46 -7.19 -20.48
C PRO A 256 -11.32 -6.36 -19.85
N LYS A 257 -11.66 -5.15 -19.39
CA LYS A 257 -10.68 -4.21 -18.83
C LYS A 257 -9.78 -4.85 -17.77
N ALA A 258 -8.48 -4.59 -17.91
CA ALA A 258 -7.45 -4.96 -16.93
C ALA A 258 -6.86 -3.69 -16.30
N GLN A 259 -6.78 -3.65 -14.96
CA GLN A 259 -6.40 -2.45 -14.22
C GLN A 259 -5.71 -2.79 -12.89
N TYR A 260 -5.17 -1.78 -12.22
CA TYR A 260 -4.45 -1.92 -10.95
C TYR A 260 -3.29 -2.91 -11.02
N PRO A 261 -2.32 -2.68 -11.93
CA PRO A 261 -1.13 -3.50 -11.97
C PRO A 261 -0.28 -3.28 -10.74
N GLU A 262 0.34 -4.36 -10.25
CA GLU A 262 1.33 -4.32 -9.18
C GLU A 262 2.46 -5.29 -9.51
N LEU A 263 3.69 -4.77 -9.60
CA LEU A 263 4.87 -5.58 -9.90
C LEU A 263 5.27 -6.41 -8.69
N SER A 264 5.61 -7.67 -8.94
CA SER A 264 6.21 -8.53 -7.92
C SER A 264 7.57 -7.95 -7.47
N PRO A 265 7.99 -8.19 -6.22
CA PRO A 265 9.27 -7.68 -5.72
C PRO A 265 10.50 -8.07 -6.57
N ASN A 266 10.47 -9.24 -7.22
CA ASN A 266 11.52 -9.68 -8.14
C ASN A 266 11.39 -9.09 -9.57
N GLY A 267 10.29 -8.40 -9.87
CA GLY A 267 10.03 -7.81 -11.19
C GLY A 267 9.69 -8.81 -12.30
N GLU A 268 9.37 -10.06 -11.97
CA GLU A 268 9.11 -11.13 -12.95
C GLU A 268 7.64 -11.34 -13.27
N GLU A 269 6.74 -10.90 -12.38
CA GLU A 269 5.30 -11.04 -12.53
C GLU A 269 4.60 -9.70 -12.26
N VAL A 270 3.40 -9.52 -12.82
CA VAL A 270 2.51 -8.39 -12.54
C VAL A 270 1.17 -8.94 -12.08
N LEU A 271 0.73 -8.57 -10.88
CA LEU A 271 -0.66 -8.70 -10.45
C LEU A 271 -1.51 -7.68 -11.19
N TYR A 272 -2.75 -8.01 -11.46
CA TYR A 272 -3.73 -7.06 -11.99
C TYR A 272 -5.15 -7.54 -11.70
N THR A 273 -6.09 -6.62 -11.80
CA THR A 273 -7.51 -6.91 -11.71
C THR A 273 -8.11 -6.96 -13.10
N GLN A 274 -8.87 -8.00 -13.41
CA GLN A 274 -9.59 -8.11 -14.67
C GLN A 274 -11.06 -8.45 -14.42
N GLU A 275 -11.96 -7.86 -15.21
CA GLU A 275 -13.37 -8.19 -15.20
C GLU A 275 -13.60 -9.49 -15.96
N ILE A 276 -14.34 -10.43 -15.36
CA ILE A 276 -14.78 -11.66 -15.96
C ILE A 276 -16.28 -11.82 -15.68
N ASN A 277 -17.11 -11.80 -16.72
CA ASN A 277 -18.57 -11.94 -16.61
C ASN A 277 -19.21 -10.95 -15.61
N GLY A 278 -18.79 -9.69 -15.64
CA GLY A 278 -19.28 -8.64 -14.74
C GLY A 278 -18.71 -8.68 -13.33
N GLN A 279 -17.72 -9.52 -13.07
CA GLN A 279 -17.07 -9.65 -11.77
C GLN A 279 -15.56 -9.40 -11.89
N PHE A 280 -15.01 -8.62 -10.98
CA PHE A 280 -13.58 -8.39 -10.93
C PHE A 280 -12.86 -9.54 -10.22
N GLN A 281 -11.77 -10.00 -10.83
CA GLN A 281 -10.92 -11.07 -10.30
C GLN A 281 -9.45 -10.65 -10.34
N VAL A 282 -8.67 -11.17 -9.40
CA VAL A 282 -7.22 -10.95 -9.35
C VAL A 282 -6.53 -11.99 -10.22
N PHE A 283 -5.65 -11.50 -11.08
CA PHE A 283 -4.79 -12.28 -11.98
C PHE A 283 -3.34 -11.92 -11.76
N LYS A 284 -2.46 -12.76 -12.24
CA LYS A 284 -1.06 -12.44 -12.49
C LYS A 284 -0.64 -12.80 -13.90
N VAL A 285 0.36 -12.09 -14.42
CA VAL A 285 1.00 -12.37 -15.71
C VAL A 285 2.50 -12.32 -15.58
N GLY A 286 3.18 -13.32 -16.14
CA GLY A 286 4.64 -13.35 -16.19
C GLY A 286 5.18 -12.30 -17.17
N VAL A 287 6.08 -11.43 -16.70
CA VAL A 287 6.65 -10.34 -17.50
C VAL A 287 7.33 -10.86 -18.77
N ASN A 288 8.07 -11.96 -18.69
CA ASN A 288 8.78 -12.53 -19.82
C ASN A 288 8.04 -13.68 -20.51
N SER A 289 7.31 -14.49 -19.73
CA SER A 289 6.59 -15.65 -20.25
C SER A 289 5.25 -15.31 -20.91
N GLY A 290 4.63 -14.19 -20.50
CA GLY A 290 3.26 -13.86 -20.88
C GLY A 290 2.19 -14.82 -20.35
N ILE A 291 2.59 -15.79 -19.49
CA ILE A 291 1.65 -16.77 -18.92
C ILE A 291 0.77 -16.04 -17.91
N ARG A 292 -0.54 -16.15 -18.11
CA ARG A 292 -1.57 -15.56 -17.25
C ARG A 292 -2.17 -16.62 -16.33
N THR A 293 -2.36 -16.26 -15.07
CA THR A 293 -2.97 -17.13 -14.06
C THR A 293 -4.03 -16.36 -13.29
N GLN A 294 -5.24 -16.89 -13.20
CA GLN A 294 -6.29 -16.36 -12.33
C GLN A 294 -6.04 -16.84 -10.90
N LEU A 295 -6.04 -15.93 -9.93
CA LEU A 295 -5.77 -16.22 -8.53
C LEU A 295 -7.05 -16.29 -7.67
N THR A 296 -8.11 -15.54 -8.05
CA THR A 296 -9.38 -15.55 -7.33
C THR A 296 -10.50 -16.09 -8.23
N HIS A 297 -11.34 -16.97 -7.68
CA HIS A 297 -12.42 -17.66 -8.42
C HIS A 297 -13.78 -17.51 -7.71
N ILE A 298 -13.83 -16.81 -6.59
CA ILE A 298 -15.03 -16.65 -5.78
C ILE A 298 -15.87 -15.50 -6.37
N ALA A 299 -17.19 -15.69 -6.41
CA ALA A 299 -18.12 -14.66 -6.85
C ALA A 299 -17.99 -13.38 -6.03
N GLY A 300 -18.11 -12.23 -6.68
CA GLY A 300 -17.95 -10.91 -6.10
C GLY A 300 -16.79 -10.14 -6.73
N TRP A 301 -16.54 -8.95 -6.17
CA TRP A 301 -15.44 -8.10 -6.63
C TRP A 301 -14.19 -8.41 -5.81
N ASN A 302 -13.17 -8.95 -6.47
CA ASN A 302 -11.86 -9.19 -5.93
C ASN A 302 -10.89 -8.27 -6.69
N THR A 303 -10.32 -7.28 -6.03
CA THR A 303 -9.61 -6.19 -6.71
C THR A 303 -8.31 -5.83 -6.03
N GLY A 304 -7.44 -5.22 -6.82
CA GLY A 304 -6.14 -4.77 -6.37
C GLY A 304 -5.26 -5.94 -6.01
N GLY A 305 -4.16 -5.63 -5.44
CA GLY A 305 -3.22 -6.58 -4.90
C GLY A 305 -1.92 -5.90 -4.61
N ASP A 306 -1.22 -6.37 -3.61
CA ASP A 306 0.14 -5.98 -3.32
C ASP A 306 0.93 -7.20 -2.88
N TRP A 307 2.22 -7.24 -3.27
CA TRP A 307 3.09 -8.37 -3.02
C TRP A 307 4.04 -8.10 -1.86
N PHE A 308 4.21 -9.09 -1.04
CA PHE A 308 5.35 -9.20 -0.13
C PHE A 308 6.12 -10.48 -0.43
N ASP A 309 7.44 -10.37 -0.47
CA ASP A 309 8.34 -11.53 -0.54
C ASP A 309 9.52 -11.29 0.41
N PRO A 310 9.70 -12.17 1.44
CA PRO A 310 10.75 -12.00 2.43
C PRO A 310 12.17 -12.04 1.83
N ALA A 311 12.35 -12.58 0.62
CA ALA A 311 13.64 -12.55 -0.08
C ALA A 311 14.05 -11.14 -0.52
N TYR A 312 13.09 -10.21 -0.63
CA TYR A 312 13.27 -8.81 -1.03
C TYR A 312 12.92 -7.83 0.09
N ALA A 313 12.53 -8.34 1.26
CA ALA A 313 12.20 -7.51 2.41
C ALA A 313 13.40 -6.74 2.92
N LEU A 314 13.17 -5.51 3.37
CA LEU A 314 14.18 -4.79 4.13
C LEU A 314 14.45 -5.51 5.46
N PRO A 315 15.72 -5.52 5.91
CA PRO A 315 16.00 -5.98 7.26
C PRO A 315 15.25 -5.10 8.25
N VAL A 316 14.51 -5.74 9.15
CA VAL A 316 13.88 -5.05 10.28
C VAL A 316 15.00 -4.38 11.07
N SER A 317 14.99 -3.05 11.17
CA SER A 317 15.90 -2.36 12.05
C SER A 317 15.64 -2.91 13.46
N PRO A 318 16.65 -3.49 14.16
CA PRO A 318 16.45 -3.82 15.56
C PRO A 318 16.00 -2.51 16.21
N GLN A 319 14.75 -2.49 16.70
CA GLN A 319 14.29 -1.35 17.49
C GLN A 319 15.39 -1.04 18.48
N SER A 320 15.84 0.21 18.46
CA SER A 320 16.81 0.69 19.43
C SER A 320 16.35 0.13 20.77
N GLN A 321 17.08 -0.89 21.29
CA GLN A 321 16.91 -1.31 22.65
C GLN A 321 16.93 0.00 23.40
N LEU A 322 15.80 0.40 23.94
CA LEU A 322 15.76 1.45 24.95
C LEU A 322 16.87 1.05 25.91
N LEU A 323 18.01 1.70 25.78
CA LEU A 323 19.02 1.70 26.78
C LEU A 323 18.27 2.20 28.03
N THR A 324 17.73 1.25 28.78
CA THR A 324 17.42 1.46 30.16
C THR A 324 18.77 1.80 30.79
N THR A 325 19.16 3.06 30.60
CA THR A 325 20.11 3.68 31.50
C THR A 325 19.47 3.53 32.85
N THR A 326 19.88 2.48 33.55
CA THR A 326 19.70 2.34 34.99
C THR A 326 20.31 3.57 35.60
N TRP A 327 19.47 4.55 35.93
CA TRP A 327 19.80 5.68 36.77
C TRP A 327 20.17 5.15 38.19
N GLY A 328 21.27 4.45 38.28
CA GLY A 328 21.68 3.77 39.50
C GLY A 328 23.16 3.88 39.87
N GLU A 329 24.02 4.30 38.93
CA GLU A 329 25.47 4.27 39.19
C GLU A 329 26.21 5.60 38.95
N VAL A 330 25.60 6.73 39.23
CA VAL A 330 26.35 8.01 39.34
C VAL A 330 26.08 8.63 40.71
N LYS A 331 26.49 7.94 41.75
CA LYS A 331 26.82 8.56 43.05
C LYS A 331 27.78 7.65 43.82
N ARG A 332 29.05 7.72 43.46
CA ARG A 332 30.21 7.51 44.37
C ARG A 332 31.51 7.68 43.57
N LYS A 333 31.97 8.91 43.49
CA LYS A 333 33.36 9.25 43.76
C LYS A 333 33.44 10.78 43.89
#